data_8ad751858dbb0dbae593f4a37f86f39c
#
_entry.id   8ad751858dbb0dbae593f4a37f86f39c
#
_cell.length_a   1.000
_cell.length_b   1.000
_cell.length_c   1.000
_cell.angle_alpha   90.00
_cell.angle_beta   90.00
_cell.angle_gamma   90.00
#
_symmetry.space_group_name_H-M   'P 1'
#
loop_
_entity.id
_entity.type
_entity.pdbx_description
1 polymer ?
#
loop_
_entity_poly.entity_id
_entity_poly.type
_entity_poly.pdbx_seq_one_letter_code
_entity_poly.pdbx_strand_id
1 'polypeptide(L)'
;MVKPLSPRMHLLLHAPVSVMLWRLAGPNVVAVAMLNSVIFSDAWYVGQVGTTALASLALVFPFQTMMQMMSGGAIGGGVTSAMARALGSGNVSKAESVAWHAAVIAVAMSMLFVVILGLFSRPLFAQLGGEGEALDGAVAYSRIAFGGAAAIWLLFVLSAVSRGTGDTITPARAITIASIAQVTLSGAVTLGGACLGHHRPG
;
A
#
# COMPACT_ATOMS: atom_id res chain seq x y z
N MET A 1 -7.88 5.91 -40.44
CA MET A 1 -6.91 4.80 -40.36
C MET A 1 -6.97 4.26 -38.94
N VAL A 2 -7.44 3.03 -38.75
CA VAL A 2 -7.48 2.38 -37.43
C VAL A 2 -6.04 2.00 -37.09
N LYS A 3 -5.51 2.59 -36.01
CA LYS A 3 -4.15 2.28 -35.53
C LYS A 3 -4.09 0.80 -35.16
N PRO A 4 -3.10 0.01 -35.60
CA PRO A 4 -3.04 -1.40 -35.28
C PRO A 4 -3.00 -1.59 -33.77
N LEU A 5 -3.87 -2.46 -33.28
CA LEU A 5 -3.97 -2.81 -31.86
C LEU A 5 -2.60 -3.29 -31.37
N SER A 6 -2.19 -2.82 -30.22
CA SER A 6 -0.94 -3.30 -29.61
C SER A 6 -1.00 -4.82 -29.41
N PRO A 7 0.14 -5.56 -29.51
CA PRO A 7 0.15 -7.01 -29.33
C PRO A 7 -0.51 -7.48 -28.01
N ARG A 8 -0.44 -6.63 -26.98
CA ARG A 8 -1.13 -6.87 -25.69
C ARG A 8 -2.65 -6.76 -25.81
N MET A 9 -3.14 -5.77 -26.56
CA MET A 9 -4.58 -5.56 -26.76
C MET A 9 -5.19 -6.67 -27.62
N HIS A 10 -4.44 -7.15 -28.63
CA HIS A 10 -4.86 -8.30 -29.44
C HIS A 10 -4.98 -9.59 -28.63
N LEU A 11 -4.04 -9.83 -27.69
CA LEU A 11 -4.11 -10.96 -26.75
C LEU A 11 -5.30 -10.85 -25.80
N LEU A 12 -5.61 -9.65 -25.29
CA LEU A 12 -6.74 -9.42 -24.38
C LEU A 12 -8.11 -9.67 -25.06
N LEU A 13 -8.20 -9.50 -26.38
CA LEU A 13 -9.45 -9.65 -27.12
C LEU A 13 -9.67 -11.06 -27.68
N HIS A 14 -8.60 -11.85 -27.91
CA HIS A 14 -8.67 -13.12 -28.65
C HIS A 14 -8.10 -14.33 -27.91
N ALA A 15 -7.47 -14.15 -26.73
CA ALA A 15 -6.93 -15.28 -25.99
C ALA A 15 -8.04 -16.06 -25.24
N PRO A 16 -7.86 -17.38 -25.01
CA PRO A 16 -8.75 -18.16 -24.17
C PRO A 16 -8.87 -17.54 -22.77
N VAL A 17 -10.09 -17.52 -22.22
CA VAL A 17 -10.41 -16.88 -20.94
C VAL A 17 -9.50 -17.38 -19.80
N SER A 18 -9.19 -18.67 -19.78
CA SER A 18 -8.31 -19.28 -18.76
C SER A 18 -6.89 -18.72 -18.79
N VAL A 19 -6.32 -18.53 -19.97
CA VAL A 19 -4.95 -17.96 -20.14
C VAL A 19 -4.94 -16.52 -19.71
N MET A 20 -5.99 -15.77 -20.04
CA MET A 20 -6.13 -14.36 -19.68
C MET A 20 -6.29 -14.17 -18.18
N LEU A 21 -7.12 -15.03 -17.54
CA LEU A 21 -7.28 -15.03 -16.08
C LEU A 21 -5.95 -15.26 -15.36
N TRP A 22 -5.19 -16.30 -15.70
CA TRP A 22 -3.91 -16.58 -15.06
C TRP A 22 -2.88 -15.47 -15.29
N ARG A 23 -2.85 -14.87 -16.47
CA ARG A 23 -1.90 -13.82 -16.81
C ARG A 23 -2.19 -12.50 -16.10
N LEU A 24 -3.46 -12.18 -15.85
CA LEU A 24 -3.87 -10.97 -15.15
C LEU A 24 -3.98 -11.19 -13.65
N ALA A 25 -4.53 -12.32 -13.22
CA ALA A 25 -4.71 -12.63 -11.81
C ALA A 25 -3.42 -13.08 -11.11
N GLY A 26 -2.58 -13.85 -11.77
CA GLY A 26 -1.35 -14.40 -11.18
C GLY A 26 -0.45 -13.34 -10.54
N PRO A 27 -0.01 -12.30 -11.25
CA PRO A 27 0.80 -11.23 -10.66
C PRO A 27 0.09 -10.51 -9.50
N ASN A 28 -1.23 -10.35 -9.60
CA ASN A 28 -2.01 -9.68 -8.56
C ASN A 28 -2.14 -10.53 -7.30
N VAL A 29 -2.31 -11.84 -7.44
CA VAL A 29 -2.31 -12.79 -6.31
C VAL A 29 -0.97 -12.77 -5.59
N VAL A 30 0.14 -12.77 -6.33
CA VAL A 30 1.48 -12.66 -5.73
C VAL A 30 1.64 -11.34 -4.97
N ALA A 31 1.22 -10.21 -5.55
CA ALA A 31 1.29 -8.92 -4.89
C ALA A 31 0.48 -8.89 -3.59
N VAL A 32 -0.75 -9.45 -3.60
CA VAL A 32 -1.60 -9.52 -2.39
C VAL A 32 -0.98 -10.44 -1.35
N ALA A 33 -0.43 -11.60 -1.75
CA ALA A 33 0.26 -12.51 -0.84
C ALA A 33 1.47 -11.83 -0.18
N MET A 34 2.26 -11.07 -0.95
CA MET A 34 3.39 -10.30 -0.42
C MET A 34 2.96 -9.23 0.58
N LEU A 35 1.89 -8.48 0.29
CA LEU A 35 1.34 -7.48 1.22
C LEU A 35 0.87 -8.12 2.54
N ASN A 36 0.20 -9.28 2.46
CA ASN A 36 -0.20 -10.00 3.68
C ASN A 36 1.02 -10.52 4.45
N SER A 37 2.05 -11.02 3.75
CA SER A 37 3.30 -11.45 4.39
C SER A 37 3.97 -10.32 5.17
N VAL A 38 3.92 -9.08 4.69
CA VAL A 38 4.40 -7.90 5.42
C VAL A 38 3.64 -7.73 6.73
N ILE A 39 2.30 -7.79 6.70
CA ILE A 39 1.47 -7.62 7.90
C ILE A 39 1.81 -8.68 8.96
N PHE A 40 1.93 -9.94 8.56
CA PHE A 40 2.31 -11.02 9.47
C PHE A 40 3.73 -10.87 10.02
N SER A 41 4.68 -10.47 9.17
CA SER A 41 6.06 -10.24 9.57
C SER A 41 6.17 -9.08 10.56
N ASP A 42 5.49 -7.97 10.31
CA ASP A 42 5.48 -6.81 11.20
C ASP A 42 4.89 -7.18 12.57
N ALA A 43 3.77 -7.89 12.59
CA ALA A 43 3.17 -8.36 13.84
C ALA A 43 4.09 -9.32 14.61
N TRP A 44 4.78 -10.22 13.90
CA TRP A 44 5.73 -11.14 14.51
C TRP A 44 6.94 -10.43 15.08
N TYR A 45 7.57 -9.52 14.33
CA TYR A 45 8.72 -8.75 14.80
C TYR A 45 8.37 -7.85 15.98
N VAL A 46 7.25 -7.13 15.91
CA VAL A 46 6.79 -6.27 17.01
C VAL A 46 6.43 -7.10 18.25
N GLY A 47 5.88 -8.30 18.06
CA GLY A 47 5.59 -9.23 19.15
C GLY A 47 6.85 -9.68 19.91
N GLN A 48 8.01 -9.74 19.26
CA GLN A 48 9.29 -10.04 19.93
C GLN A 48 9.80 -8.89 20.81
N VAL A 49 9.37 -7.65 20.53
CA VAL A 49 9.74 -6.47 21.32
C VAL A 49 8.96 -6.43 22.65
N GLY A 50 7.73 -6.91 22.65
CA GLY A 50 6.91 -7.02 23.86
C GLY A 50 5.42 -6.76 23.63
N THR A 51 4.62 -7.08 24.62
CA THR A 51 3.16 -6.95 24.59
C THR A 51 2.69 -5.51 24.45
N THR A 52 3.37 -4.56 25.07
CA THR A 52 3.09 -3.11 24.96
C THR A 52 3.30 -2.60 23.55
N ALA A 53 4.38 -3.02 22.87
CA ALA A 53 4.64 -2.67 21.48
C ALA A 53 3.57 -3.26 20.54
N LEU A 54 3.13 -4.51 20.79
CA LEU A 54 2.08 -5.13 20.02
C LEU A 54 0.72 -4.42 20.22
N ALA A 55 0.41 -3.98 21.45
CA ALA A 55 -0.78 -3.17 21.73
C ALA A 55 -0.74 -1.82 21.00
N SER A 56 0.44 -1.16 20.94
CA SER A 56 0.65 0.07 20.17
C SER A 56 0.38 -0.15 18.67
N LEU A 57 0.87 -1.25 18.10
CA LEU A 57 0.63 -1.59 16.71
C LEU A 57 -0.86 -1.85 16.44
N ALA A 58 -1.53 -2.56 17.35
CA ALA A 58 -2.97 -2.87 17.24
C ALA A 58 -3.84 -1.60 17.19
N LEU A 59 -3.48 -0.54 17.92
CA LEU A 59 -4.17 0.75 17.88
C LEU A 59 -4.02 1.48 16.55
N VAL A 60 -2.88 1.34 15.88
CA VAL A 60 -2.59 2.01 14.60
C VAL A 60 -3.11 1.23 13.40
N PHE A 61 -3.20 -0.10 13.52
CA PHE A 61 -3.57 -1.02 12.43
C PHE A 61 -4.88 -0.68 11.70
N PRO A 62 -5.99 -0.30 12.36
CA PRO A 62 -7.22 0.08 11.67
C PRO A 62 -7.03 1.26 10.71
N PHE A 63 -6.24 2.25 11.09
CA PHE A 63 -5.97 3.43 10.25
C PHE A 63 -5.07 3.09 9.06
N GLN A 64 -4.08 2.22 9.25
CA GLN A 64 -3.25 1.72 8.14
C GLN A 64 -4.11 0.92 7.15
N THR A 65 -4.96 0.03 7.63
CA THR A 65 -5.85 -0.77 6.79
C THR A 65 -6.84 0.13 6.04
N MET A 66 -7.43 1.11 6.72
CA MET A 66 -8.32 2.09 6.10
C MET A 66 -7.59 2.85 4.98
N MET A 67 -6.38 3.32 5.23
CA MET A 67 -5.56 4.01 4.22
C MET A 67 -5.28 3.12 3.00
N GLN A 68 -4.93 1.86 3.20
CA GLN A 68 -4.69 0.91 2.11
C GLN A 68 -5.96 0.60 1.32
N MET A 69 -7.09 0.37 2.01
CA MET A 69 -8.38 0.11 1.37
C MET A 69 -8.87 1.31 0.56
N MET A 70 -8.66 2.52 1.05
CA MET A 70 -9.02 3.74 0.31
C MET A 70 -8.13 3.94 -0.92
N SER A 71 -6.80 3.84 -0.76
CA SER A 71 -5.85 4.10 -1.84
C SER A 71 -5.86 3.02 -2.92
N GLY A 72 -5.82 1.74 -2.54
CA GLY A 72 -5.76 0.60 -3.46
C GLY A 72 -7.11 0.12 -3.93
N GLY A 73 -8.10 0.09 -3.02
CA GLY A 73 -9.44 -0.42 -3.28
C GLY A 73 -10.36 0.64 -3.92
N ALA A 74 -10.82 1.60 -3.13
CA ALA A 74 -11.85 2.53 -3.58
C ALA A 74 -11.33 3.47 -4.70
N ILE A 75 -10.32 4.28 -4.41
CA ILE A 75 -9.76 5.24 -5.37
C ILE A 75 -9.01 4.50 -6.49
N GLY A 76 -8.19 3.52 -6.14
CA GLY A 76 -7.46 2.72 -7.10
C GLY A 76 -8.36 1.96 -8.07
N GLY A 77 -9.47 1.40 -7.60
CA GLY A 77 -10.47 0.74 -8.45
C GLY A 77 -11.13 1.72 -9.43
N GLY A 78 -11.51 2.90 -8.96
CA GLY A 78 -12.05 3.99 -9.80
C GLY A 78 -11.06 4.45 -10.86
N VAL A 79 -9.80 4.67 -10.48
CA VAL A 79 -8.72 5.08 -11.40
C VAL A 79 -8.46 4.01 -12.47
N THR A 80 -8.35 2.74 -12.08
CA THR A 80 -8.17 1.61 -13.01
C THR A 80 -9.29 1.55 -14.03
N SER A 81 -10.55 1.68 -13.59
CA SER A 81 -11.73 1.66 -14.44
C SER A 81 -11.80 2.88 -15.38
N ALA A 82 -11.51 4.09 -14.88
CA ALA A 82 -11.50 5.30 -15.68
C ALA A 82 -10.40 5.27 -16.76
N MET A 83 -9.21 4.79 -16.39
CA MET A 83 -8.08 4.63 -17.30
C MET A 83 -8.40 3.62 -18.42
N ALA A 84 -8.94 2.45 -18.05
CA ALA A 84 -9.31 1.42 -19.03
C ALA A 84 -10.36 1.93 -20.02
N ARG A 85 -11.37 2.69 -19.55
CA ARG A 85 -12.38 3.30 -20.44
C ARG A 85 -11.79 4.36 -21.35
N ALA A 86 -10.90 5.22 -20.84
CA ALA A 86 -10.26 6.28 -21.64
C ALA A 86 -9.40 5.68 -22.75
N LEU A 87 -8.61 4.66 -22.44
CA LEU A 87 -7.76 3.98 -23.43
C LEU A 87 -8.59 3.13 -24.40
N GLY A 88 -9.65 2.45 -23.92
CA GLY A 88 -10.55 1.67 -24.75
C GLY A 88 -11.30 2.51 -25.76
N SER A 89 -11.60 3.78 -25.46
CA SER A 89 -12.19 4.75 -26.43
C SER A 89 -11.15 5.43 -27.32
N GLY A 90 -9.86 5.07 -27.20
CA GLY A 90 -8.77 5.67 -27.99
C GLY A 90 -8.39 7.10 -27.56
N ASN A 91 -8.95 7.62 -26.45
CA ASN A 91 -8.72 8.97 -25.98
C ASN A 91 -7.53 9.03 -25.02
N VAL A 92 -6.32 9.15 -25.57
CA VAL A 92 -5.07 9.21 -24.80
C VAL A 92 -5.01 10.46 -23.91
N SER A 93 -5.48 11.61 -24.39
CA SER A 93 -5.50 12.85 -23.60
C SER A 93 -6.37 12.71 -22.34
N LYS A 94 -7.50 12.01 -22.45
CA LYS A 94 -8.35 11.70 -21.28
C LYS A 94 -7.65 10.75 -20.32
N ALA A 95 -6.90 9.77 -20.81
CA ALA A 95 -6.12 8.86 -19.96
C ALA A 95 -5.02 9.60 -19.20
N GLU A 96 -4.31 10.51 -19.83
CA GLU A 96 -3.30 11.38 -19.18
C GLU A 96 -3.94 12.26 -18.11
N SER A 97 -5.09 12.87 -18.41
CA SER A 97 -5.86 13.66 -17.44
C SER A 97 -6.27 12.82 -16.22
N VAL A 98 -6.74 11.58 -16.42
CA VAL A 98 -7.10 10.66 -15.32
C VAL A 98 -5.87 10.35 -14.47
N ALA A 99 -4.71 10.07 -15.07
CA ALA A 99 -3.49 9.78 -14.33
C ALA A 99 -3.03 10.97 -13.49
N TRP A 100 -3.10 12.18 -14.04
CA TRP A 100 -2.74 13.40 -13.33
C TRP A 100 -3.67 13.68 -12.14
N HIS A 101 -4.99 13.64 -12.36
CA HIS A 101 -5.96 13.83 -11.28
C HIS A 101 -5.83 12.77 -10.19
N ALA A 102 -5.55 11.52 -10.58
CA ALA A 102 -5.32 10.45 -9.63
C ALA A 102 -4.09 10.73 -8.74
N ALA A 103 -2.99 11.24 -9.31
CA ALA A 103 -1.81 11.63 -8.54
C ALA A 103 -2.10 12.81 -7.59
N VAL A 104 -2.84 13.82 -8.04
CA VAL A 104 -3.26 14.96 -7.20
C VAL A 104 -4.14 14.48 -6.04
N ILE A 105 -5.11 13.60 -6.31
CA ILE A 105 -5.96 13.01 -5.27
C ILE A 105 -5.12 12.21 -4.28
N ALA A 106 -4.14 11.42 -4.75
CA ALA A 106 -3.26 10.65 -3.88
C ALA A 106 -2.48 11.55 -2.91
N VAL A 107 -1.92 12.65 -3.42
CA VAL A 107 -1.21 13.64 -2.59
C VAL A 107 -2.15 14.33 -1.61
N ALA A 108 -3.33 14.78 -2.06
CA ALA A 108 -4.31 15.43 -1.19
C ALA A 108 -4.79 14.51 -0.07
N MET A 109 -5.09 13.25 -0.40
CA MET A 109 -5.51 12.25 0.60
C MET A 109 -4.39 11.87 1.55
N SER A 110 -3.16 11.75 1.06
CA SER A 110 -2.01 11.50 1.95
C SER A 110 -1.81 12.66 2.95
N MET A 111 -1.91 13.90 2.50
CA MET A 111 -1.84 15.08 3.37
C MET A 111 -2.96 15.08 4.41
N LEU A 112 -4.17 14.70 4.02
CA LEU A 112 -5.30 14.56 4.95
C LEU A 112 -4.98 13.56 6.07
N PHE A 113 -4.44 12.38 5.73
CA PHE A 113 -4.02 11.38 6.72
C PHE A 113 -2.89 11.88 7.61
N VAL A 114 -1.87 12.54 7.04
CA VAL A 114 -0.76 13.13 7.80
C VAL A 114 -1.27 14.17 8.80
N VAL A 115 -2.16 15.06 8.37
CA VAL A 115 -2.72 16.13 9.23
C VAL A 115 -3.60 15.53 10.32
N ILE A 116 -4.54 14.66 9.97
CA ILE A 116 -5.46 14.05 10.95
C ILE A 116 -4.68 13.25 11.99
N LEU A 117 -3.81 12.33 11.55
CA LEU A 117 -3.07 11.47 12.46
C LEU A 117 -1.85 12.14 13.09
N GLY A 118 -1.34 13.21 12.49
CA GLY A 118 -0.31 14.04 13.11
C GLY A 118 -0.83 14.87 14.27
N LEU A 119 -2.02 15.49 14.13
CA LEU A 119 -2.62 16.37 15.11
C LEU A 119 -3.52 15.64 16.11
N PHE A 120 -4.27 14.65 15.66
CA PHE A 120 -5.33 14.00 16.45
C PHE A 120 -5.02 12.55 16.81
N SER A 121 -3.80 12.03 16.58
CA SER A 121 -3.44 10.65 16.89
C SER A 121 -3.71 10.29 18.36
N ARG A 122 -3.28 11.14 19.30
CA ARG A 122 -3.43 10.88 20.74
C ARG A 122 -4.90 10.73 21.17
N PRO A 123 -5.81 11.69 20.91
CA PRO A 123 -7.22 11.54 21.25
C PRO A 123 -7.91 10.40 20.51
N LEU A 124 -7.54 10.11 19.25
CA LEU A 124 -8.10 9.00 18.48
C LEU A 124 -7.72 7.65 19.09
N PHE A 125 -6.44 7.43 19.41
CA PHE A 125 -5.98 6.19 20.02
C PHE A 125 -6.46 6.03 21.46
N ALA A 126 -6.61 7.11 22.22
CA ALA A 126 -7.21 7.05 23.54
C ALA A 126 -8.68 6.61 23.51
N GLN A 127 -9.48 7.07 22.51
CA GLN A 127 -10.87 6.61 22.33
C GLN A 127 -10.95 5.13 21.94
N LEU A 128 -9.90 4.56 21.34
CA LEU A 128 -9.81 3.13 21.03
C LEU A 128 -9.33 2.29 22.22
N GLY A 129 -9.23 2.89 23.42
CA GLY A 129 -8.79 2.20 24.63
C GLY A 129 -7.28 2.17 24.82
N GLY A 130 -6.52 3.01 24.10
CA GLY A 130 -5.08 3.16 24.32
C GLY A 130 -4.79 3.90 25.61
N GLU A 131 -3.95 3.33 26.47
CA GLU A 131 -3.54 3.92 27.75
C GLU A 131 -2.03 3.78 27.96
N GLY A 132 -1.47 4.65 28.80
CA GLY A 132 -0.08 4.58 29.25
C GLY A 132 0.95 4.47 28.11
N GLU A 133 1.92 3.57 28.27
CA GLU A 133 3.00 3.34 27.32
C GLU A 133 2.53 2.85 25.95
N ALA A 134 1.41 2.09 25.89
CA ALA A 134 0.86 1.62 24.62
C ALA A 134 0.32 2.78 23.77
N LEU A 135 -0.30 3.77 24.41
CA LEU A 135 -0.77 4.99 23.73
C LEU A 135 0.42 5.83 23.22
N ASP A 136 1.43 6.03 24.04
CA ASP A 136 2.60 6.79 23.66
C ASP A 136 3.38 6.13 22.53
N GLY A 137 3.52 4.80 22.58
CA GLY A 137 4.09 4.01 21.49
C GLY A 137 3.29 4.09 20.19
N ALA A 138 1.95 4.02 20.26
CA ALA A 138 1.07 4.18 19.11
C ALA A 138 1.20 5.55 18.46
N VAL A 139 1.28 6.62 19.25
CA VAL A 139 1.48 8.00 18.76
C VAL A 139 2.85 8.13 18.09
N ALA A 140 3.91 7.62 18.70
CA ALA A 140 5.26 7.66 18.13
C ALA A 140 5.34 6.88 16.81
N TYR A 141 4.80 5.66 16.78
CA TYR A 141 4.75 4.81 15.60
C TYR A 141 3.93 5.47 14.47
N SER A 142 2.76 6.02 14.79
CA SER A 142 1.89 6.64 13.80
C SER A 142 2.53 7.82 13.08
N ARG A 143 3.32 8.65 13.78
CA ARG A 143 4.04 9.77 13.18
C ARG A 143 5.02 9.32 12.10
N ILE A 144 5.72 8.22 12.34
CA ILE A 144 6.67 7.65 11.37
C ILE A 144 5.90 6.98 10.23
N ALA A 145 4.94 6.13 10.55
CA ALA A 145 4.19 5.35 9.56
C ALA A 145 3.40 6.26 8.60
N PHE A 146 2.69 7.24 9.13
CA PHE A 146 1.91 8.18 8.30
C PHE A 146 2.75 9.34 7.74
N GLY A 147 3.93 9.60 8.27
CA GLY A 147 4.91 10.48 7.63
C GLY A 147 5.29 10.00 6.22
N GLY A 148 5.28 8.68 6.00
CA GLY A 148 5.48 8.04 4.68
C GLY A 148 4.19 7.85 3.86
N ALA A 149 3.04 8.32 4.30
CA ALA A 149 1.75 8.08 3.65
C ALA A 149 1.73 8.47 2.17
N ALA A 150 2.39 9.57 1.79
CA ALA A 150 2.44 10.02 0.40
C ALA A 150 3.06 8.97 -0.53
N ALA A 151 4.13 8.31 -0.10
CA ALA A 151 4.78 7.26 -0.88
C ALA A 151 3.84 6.05 -1.07
N ILE A 152 3.13 5.67 -0.01
CA ILE A 152 2.17 4.55 -0.05
C ILE A 152 1.00 4.90 -0.98
N TRP A 153 0.41 6.10 -0.83
CA TRP A 153 -0.68 6.55 -1.69
C TRP A 153 -0.28 6.59 -3.16
N LEU A 154 0.88 7.16 -3.47
CA LEU A 154 1.39 7.23 -4.84
C LEU A 154 1.66 5.83 -5.40
N LEU A 155 2.26 4.93 -4.61
CA LEU A 155 2.52 3.56 -5.03
C LEU A 155 1.20 2.84 -5.44
N PHE A 156 0.16 2.93 -4.61
CA PHE A 156 -1.11 2.26 -4.91
C PHE A 156 -1.86 2.91 -6.09
N VAL A 157 -1.89 4.24 -6.17
CA VAL A 157 -2.59 4.96 -7.24
C VAL A 157 -1.86 4.81 -8.58
N LEU A 158 -0.52 4.90 -8.63
CA LEU A 158 0.25 4.65 -9.85
C LEU A 158 0.17 3.17 -10.28
N SER A 159 0.09 2.25 -9.31
CA SER A 159 -0.21 0.84 -9.59
C SER A 159 -1.59 0.66 -10.21
N ALA A 160 -2.59 1.44 -9.78
CA ALA A 160 -3.93 1.43 -10.36
C ALA A 160 -3.95 1.98 -11.79
N VAL A 161 -3.21 3.07 -12.05
CA VAL A 161 -3.00 3.59 -13.41
C VAL A 161 -2.40 2.52 -14.31
N SER A 162 -1.31 1.85 -13.87
CA SER A 162 -0.67 0.78 -14.64
C SER A 162 -1.63 -0.39 -14.91
N ARG A 163 -2.41 -0.83 -13.91
CA ARG A 163 -3.43 -1.86 -14.11
C ARG A 163 -4.47 -1.44 -15.14
N GLY A 164 -4.87 -0.16 -15.14
CA GLY A 164 -5.81 0.38 -16.12
C GLY A 164 -5.29 0.39 -17.56
N THR A 165 -3.96 0.37 -17.77
CA THR A 165 -3.34 0.17 -19.10
C THR A 165 -3.22 -1.30 -19.51
N GLY A 166 -3.65 -2.24 -18.66
CA GLY A 166 -3.48 -3.68 -18.86
C GLY A 166 -2.11 -4.22 -18.40
N ASP A 167 -1.27 -3.38 -17.79
CA ASP A 167 -0.01 -3.81 -17.20
C ASP A 167 -0.21 -4.15 -15.72
N THR A 168 -0.34 -5.43 -15.41
CA THR A 168 -0.44 -5.96 -14.05
C THR A 168 0.90 -6.42 -13.49
N ILE A 169 1.92 -6.59 -14.35
CA ILE A 169 3.23 -7.12 -13.97
C ILE A 169 4.08 -6.06 -13.29
N THR A 170 4.13 -4.86 -13.84
CA THR A 170 4.93 -3.75 -13.29
C THR A 170 4.52 -3.40 -11.87
N PRO A 171 3.22 -3.16 -11.55
CA PRO A 171 2.80 -2.89 -10.18
C PRO A 171 3.02 -4.08 -9.24
N ALA A 172 2.82 -5.32 -9.70
CA ALA A 172 3.09 -6.51 -8.89
C ALA A 172 4.57 -6.62 -8.51
N ARG A 173 5.48 -6.35 -9.45
CA ARG A 173 6.92 -6.31 -9.17
C ARG A 173 7.29 -5.21 -8.18
N ALA A 174 6.76 -4.00 -8.37
CA ALA A 174 7.03 -2.88 -7.48
C ALA A 174 6.56 -3.19 -6.05
N ILE A 175 5.35 -3.71 -5.87
CA ILE A 175 4.82 -4.12 -4.56
C ILE A 175 5.67 -5.25 -3.96
N THR A 176 6.04 -6.26 -4.74
CA THR A 176 6.87 -7.37 -4.25
C THR A 176 8.24 -6.89 -3.77
N ILE A 177 8.91 -6.04 -4.56
CA ILE A 177 10.22 -5.48 -4.17
C ILE A 177 10.09 -4.63 -2.90
N ALA A 178 9.08 -3.76 -2.82
CA ALA A 178 8.82 -2.95 -1.64
C ALA A 178 8.53 -3.83 -0.40
N SER A 179 7.75 -4.90 -0.55
CA SER A 179 7.44 -5.84 0.53
C SER A 179 8.68 -6.59 1.03
N ILE A 180 9.51 -7.08 0.11
CA ILE A 180 10.78 -7.74 0.49
C ILE A 180 11.70 -6.76 1.21
N ALA A 181 11.86 -5.55 0.70
CA ALA A 181 12.68 -4.51 1.32
C ALA A 181 12.16 -4.17 2.73
N GLN A 182 10.84 -4.04 2.90
CA GLN A 182 10.24 -3.77 4.21
C GLN A 182 10.48 -4.90 5.20
N VAL A 183 10.21 -6.15 4.83
CA VAL A 183 10.41 -7.32 5.73
C VAL A 183 11.87 -7.46 6.13
N THR A 184 12.80 -7.32 5.19
CA THR A 184 14.24 -7.41 5.49
C THR A 184 14.72 -6.27 6.37
N LEU A 185 14.25 -5.04 6.13
CA LEU A 185 14.62 -3.88 6.93
C LEU A 185 14.03 -3.95 8.34
N SER A 186 12.75 -4.32 8.47
CA SER A 186 12.09 -4.54 9.78
C SER A 186 12.82 -5.61 10.58
N GLY A 187 13.18 -6.74 9.95
CA GLY A 187 13.95 -7.81 10.59
C GLY A 187 15.34 -7.35 11.04
N ALA A 188 16.06 -6.62 10.18
CA ALA A 188 17.40 -6.13 10.53
C ALA A 188 17.38 -5.14 11.70
N VAL A 189 16.39 -4.24 11.74
CA VAL A 189 16.25 -3.26 12.82
C VAL A 189 15.84 -3.94 14.13
N THR A 190 14.87 -4.86 14.09
CA THR A 190 14.35 -5.52 15.30
C THR A 190 15.38 -6.49 15.89
N LEU A 191 15.99 -7.34 15.06
CA LEU A 191 16.98 -8.31 15.51
C LEU A 191 18.32 -7.63 15.87
N GLY A 192 18.73 -6.62 15.10
CA GLY A 192 19.91 -5.81 15.42
C GLY A 192 19.75 -5.02 16.72
N GLY A 193 18.59 -4.47 16.98
CA GLY A 193 18.26 -3.80 18.25
C GLY A 193 18.23 -4.74 19.44
N ALA A 194 17.71 -5.96 19.27
CA ALA A 194 17.72 -6.98 20.31
C ALA A 194 19.14 -7.44 20.69
N CYS A 195 20.05 -7.57 19.71
CA CYS A 195 21.46 -7.88 19.96
C CYS A 195 22.19 -6.78 20.71
N LEU A 196 21.86 -5.51 20.47
CA LEU A 196 22.47 -4.36 21.16
C LEU A 196 21.87 -4.11 22.55
N GLY A 197 20.60 -4.48 22.76
CA GLY A 197 19.89 -4.33 24.04
C GLY A 197 20.31 -5.34 25.12
N HIS A 198 20.88 -6.48 24.73
CA HIS A 198 21.32 -7.53 25.67
C HIS A 198 22.66 -7.20 26.37
N HIS A 199 23.25 -6.05 26.07
CA HIS A 199 24.53 -5.61 26.67
C HIS A 199 24.35 -4.46 27.68
N ARG A 200 23.17 -4.28 28.29
CA ARG A 200 23.04 -3.45 29.50
C ARG A 200 23.10 -4.36 30.73
N PRO A 201 24.24 -4.47 31.41
CA PRO A 201 24.28 -5.04 32.75
C PRO A 201 23.51 -4.12 33.69
N GLY A 202 22.67 -4.72 34.54
CA GLY A 202 21.86 -4.09 35.58
C GLY A 202 22.66 -3.31 36.63
#